data_b560bedd14ad6eb078f0feeb556895a9
#
_entry.id   b560bedd14ad6eb078f0feeb556895a9
#
_cell.length_a   1.000
_cell.length_b   1.000
_cell.length_c   1.000
_cell.angle_alpha   90.00
_cell.angle_beta   90.00
_cell.angle_gamma   90.00
#
_symmetry.space_group_name_H-M   'P 1'
#
loop_
_entity.id
_entity.type
_entity.pdbx_description
1 polymer ?
#
loop_
_entity_poly.entity_id
_entity_poly.type
_entity_poly.pdbx_seq_one_letter_code
_entity_poly.pdbx_strand_id
1 'polypeptide(L)'
;MPYTYEYFQKSADFLKEKVDFTPEIAIILGSCLGPFAQEIENPVVVDYKDIPNFLVSTVASHAGKLIFGTICGRKVVCMSGRFHSYEGYDFEQLVIPIRVFKLLGVKTTILTNAAGAVNTGYRPGDVMIISDHIKLTGNSPLRGPNVEEFGPRFFDVSRMYTPELRKIALDCAAGTGIRIHEGVYMFFTGPQFETPAEIRAARVLGADAVGMSTVTEALTAAHCGMPLLALSVMTNMAAGVLDRPLTTEEVDETSKVIAGPFSDYMKKIVAAV
;
A
#
# COMPACT_ATOMS: atom_id res chain seq x y z
N MET A 1 22.25 -2.02 -10.90
CA MET A 1 23.29 -1.66 -9.90
C MET A 1 22.90 -2.31 -8.59
N PRO A 2 23.83 -2.68 -7.70
CA PRO A 2 23.45 -3.18 -6.39
C PRO A 2 22.78 -2.03 -5.60
N TYR A 3 21.61 -2.29 -5.05
CA TYR A 3 20.89 -1.37 -4.17
C TYR A 3 21.54 -1.43 -2.78
N THR A 4 22.64 -0.67 -2.58
CA THR A 4 23.36 -0.60 -1.29
C THR A 4 22.66 0.32 -0.31
N TYR A 5 23.07 0.31 0.95
CA TYR A 5 22.58 1.23 1.98
C TYR A 5 22.75 2.70 1.55
N GLU A 6 23.89 3.06 1.02
CA GLU A 6 24.21 4.42 0.54
C GLU A 6 23.30 4.86 -0.61
N TYR A 7 22.85 3.91 -1.44
CA TYR A 7 21.89 4.20 -2.50
C TYR A 7 20.60 4.78 -1.96
N PHE A 8 20.05 4.19 -0.90
CA PHE A 8 18.82 4.66 -0.24
C PHE A 8 19.08 5.86 0.65
N GLN A 9 20.25 5.91 1.32
CA GLN A 9 20.65 7.01 2.17
C GLN A 9 20.66 8.34 1.41
N LYS A 10 21.13 8.35 0.17
CA LYS A 10 21.14 9.55 -0.68
C LYS A 10 19.73 10.14 -0.88
N SER A 11 18.71 9.31 -1.07
CA SER A 11 17.31 9.76 -1.15
C SER A 11 16.82 10.31 0.19
N ALA A 12 17.15 9.61 1.28
CA ALA A 12 16.72 10.01 2.62
C ALA A 12 17.38 11.34 3.06
N ASP A 13 18.66 11.54 2.76
CA ASP A 13 19.36 12.77 3.11
C ASP A 13 18.79 13.98 2.36
N PHE A 14 18.54 13.81 1.05
CA PHE A 14 17.86 14.85 0.26
C PHE A 14 16.50 15.22 0.85
N LEU A 15 15.72 14.26 1.29
CA LEU A 15 14.40 14.51 1.88
C LEU A 15 14.50 15.17 3.26
N LYS A 16 15.50 14.82 4.08
CA LYS A 16 15.76 15.45 5.38
C LYS A 16 16.13 16.93 5.25
N GLU A 17 16.73 17.34 4.13
CA GLU A 17 17.01 18.75 3.84
C GLU A 17 15.75 19.55 3.47
N LYS A 18 14.68 18.88 3.02
CA LYS A 18 13.43 19.51 2.59
C LYS A 18 12.40 19.61 3.71
N VAL A 19 12.54 18.81 4.78
CA VAL A 19 11.53 18.66 5.82
C VAL A 19 12.20 18.79 7.19
N ASP A 20 11.70 19.65 8.04
CA ASP A 20 12.26 20.00 9.35
C ASP A 20 11.81 19.08 10.51
N PHE A 21 11.10 18.02 10.19
CA PHE A 21 10.61 17.03 11.16
C PHE A 21 10.81 15.58 10.70
N THR A 22 10.85 14.67 11.66
CA THR A 22 10.84 13.22 11.42
C THR A 22 9.41 12.73 11.29
N PRO A 23 8.99 12.13 10.14
CA PRO A 23 7.67 11.51 10.01
C PRO A 23 7.58 10.26 10.88
N GLU A 24 6.44 10.09 11.55
CA GLU A 24 6.16 8.93 12.41
C GLU A 24 5.49 7.80 11.61
N ILE A 25 4.61 8.17 10.69
CA ILE A 25 3.77 7.26 9.92
C ILE A 25 4.04 7.47 8.42
N ALA A 26 4.31 6.39 7.70
CA ALA A 26 4.28 6.39 6.24
C ALA A 26 2.91 5.86 5.76
N ILE A 27 2.30 6.59 4.83
CA ILE A 27 1.02 6.21 4.21
C ILE A 27 1.26 6.06 2.71
N ILE A 28 0.96 4.88 2.15
CA ILE A 28 1.03 4.67 0.71
C ILE A 28 -0.38 4.56 0.15
N LEU A 29 -0.75 5.55 -0.66
CA LEU A 29 -2.07 5.59 -1.29
C LEU A 29 -2.06 4.77 -2.58
N GLY A 30 -3.03 3.88 -2.68
CA GLY A 30 -3.33 3.14 -3.89
C GLY A 30 -4.12 3.97 -4.90
N SER A 31 -4.38 3.36 -6.06
CA SER A 31 -5.22 3.94 -7.10
C SER A 31 -6.56 4.41 -6.52
N CYS A 32 -7.04 5.56 -6.98
CA CYS A 32 -8.31 6.17 -6.58
C CYS A 32 -8.38 6.67 -5.12
N LEU A 33 -7.36 6.47 -4.29
CA LEU A 33 -7.32 6.92 -2.90
C LEU A 33 -6.54 8.24 -2.73
N GLY A 34 -6.05 8.82 -3.83
CA GLY A 34 -5.33 10.09 -3.87
C GLY A 34 -5.99 11.27 -3.13
N PRO A 35 -7.33 11.41 -3.12
CA PRO A 35 -7.99 12.51 -2.40
C PRO A 35 -7.64 12.60 -0.92
N PHE A 36 -7.32 11.48 -0.26
CA PHE A 36 -6.86 11.48 1.15
C PHE A 36 -5.62 12.35 1.38
N ALA A 37 -4.75 12.51 0.38
CA ALA A 37 -3.58 13.36 0.48
C ALA A 37 -3.92 14.85 0.73
N GLN A 38 -5.14 15.29 0.44
CA GLN A 38 -5.63 16.65 0.70
C GLN A 38 -5.93 16.91 2.18
N GLU A 39 -6.04 15.86 3.00
CA GLU A 39 -6.22 15.96 4.44
C GLU A 39 -4.93 16.32 5.20
N ILE A 40 -3.78 16.35 4.51
CA ILE A 40 -2.50 16.66 5.11
C ILE A 40 -2.39 18.16 5.34
N GLU A 41 -2.24 18.54 6.60
CA GLU A 41 -2.04 19.91 7.05
C GLU A 41 -0.57 20.33 6.90
N ASN A 42 -0.35 21.62 6.56
CA ASN A 42 0.98 22.21 6.35
C ASN A 42 1.88 21.38 5.43
N PRO A 43 1.42 21.04 4.20
CA PRO A 43 2.10 20.09 3.35
C PRO A 43 3.41 20.62 2.78
N VAL A 44 4.48 19.84 2.90
CA VAL A 44 5.70 19.97 2.09
C VAL A 44 5.65 18.90 1.01
N VAL A 45 5.64 19.32 -0.25
CA VAL A 45 5.44 18.43 -1.41
C VAL A 45 6.76 18.28 -2.17
N VAL A 46 7.14 17.03 -2.45
CA VAL A 46 8.34 16.69 -3.22
C VAL A 46 7.95 15.75 -4.35
N ASP A 47 8.19 16.14 -5.61
CA ASP A 47 7.94 15.27 -6.76
C ASP A 47 8.93 14.09 -6.76
N TYR A 48 8.47 12.88 -7.09
CA TYR A 48 9.33 11.68 -7.13
C TYR A 48 10.54 11.86 -8.04
N LYS A 49 10.36 12.52 -9.19
CA LYS A 49 11.42 12.78 -10.17
C LYS A 49 12.58 13.62 -9.63
N ASP A 50 12.34 14.43 -8.59
CA ASP A 50 13.33 15.33 -8.01
C ASP A 50 14.14 14.63 -6.89
N ILE A 51 13.68 13.46 -6.43
CA ILE A 51 14.35 12.69 -5.37
C ILE A 51 15.43 11.82 -5.99
N PRO A 52 16.70 11.97 -5.60
CA PRO A 52 17.77 11.13 -6.10
C PRO A 52 17.48 9.63 -5.90
N ASN A 53 17.74 8.81 -6.91
CA ASN A 53 17.56 7.36 -6.84
C ASN A 53 16.11 6.86 -6.61
N PHE A 54 15.12 7.74 -6.68
CA PHE A 54 13.72 7.35 -6.56
C PHE A 54 13.14 6.93 -7.92
N LEU A 55 12.01 6.22 -7.90
CA LEU A 55 11.29 5.84 -9.12
C LEU A 55 10.31 6.92 -9.53
N VAL A 56 9.80 6.84 -10.76
CA VAL A 56 8.76 7.73 -11.28
C VAL A 56 7.53 6.90 -11.63
N SER A 57 6.36 7.25 -11.09
CA SER A 57 5.12 6.56 -11.45
C SER A 57 4.67 6.96 -12.85
N THR A 58 4.26 5.96 -13.64
CA THR A 58 3.73 6.10 -14.99
C THR A 58 2.20 5.94 -15.05
N VAL A 59 1.58 5.58 -13.93
CA VAL A 59 0.13 5.41 -13.82
C VAL A 59 -0.56 6.77 -13.77
N ALA A 60 -1.48 7.03 -14.69
CA ALA A 60 -2.14 8.35 -14.86
C ALA A 60 -2.89 8.83 -13.61
N SER A 61 -3.44 7.92 -12.80
CA SER A 61 -4.14 8.26 -11.55
C SER A 61 -3.21 8.53 -10.36
N HIS A 62 -1.89 8.40 -10.53
CA HIS A 62 -0.90 8.64 -9.49
C HIS A 62 -0.30 10.03 -9.62
N ALA A 63 -0.34 10.83 -8.56
CA ALA A 63 0.23 12.19 -8.58
C ALA A 63 1.76 12.18 -8.62
N GLY A 64 2.43 11.09 -8.23
CA GLY A 64 3.89 10.94 -8.28
C GLY A 64 4.61 11.86 -7.29
N LYS A 65 4.10 11.99 -6.07
CA LYS A 65 4.58 12.94 -5.06
C LYS A 65 4.69 12.31 -3.67
N LEU A 66 5.75 12.68 -2.94
CA LEU A 66 5.77 12.56 -1.48
C LEU A 66 5.19 13.85 -0.87
N ILE A 67 4.31 13.69 0.09
CA ILE A 67 3.67 14.80 0.81
C ILE A 67 3.95 14.59 2.29
N PHE A 68 4.69 15.50 2.89
CA PHE A 68 4.99 15.51 4.32
C PHE A 68 4.10 16.54 5.01
N GLY A 69 3.67 16.28 6.22
CA GLY A 69 2.83 17.20 7.00
C GLY A 69 2.23 16.52 8.21
N THR A 70 1.08 16.99 8.64
CA THR A 70 0.37 16.42 9.80
C THR A 70 -1.05 15.98 9.42
N ILE A 71 -1.51 14.90 10.05
CA ILE A 71 -2.90 14.45 10.02
C ILE A 71 -3.29 14.17 11.47
N CYS A 72 -4.33 14.82 11.98
CA CYS A 72 -4.78 14.68 13.37
C CYS A 72 -3.62 14.87 14.39
N GLY A 73 -2.70 15.79 14.11
CA GLY A 73 -1.53 16.08 14.95
C GLY A 73 -0.36 15.09 14.81
N ARG A 74 -0.48 14.03 14.00
CA ARG A 74 0.58 13.04 13.74
C ARG A 74 1.43 13.45 12.55
N LYS A 75 2.74 13.37 12.66
CA LYS A 75 3.68 13.66 11.57
C LYS A 75 3.70 12.52 10.56
N VAL A 76 3.32 12.81 9.32
CA VAL A 76 3.19 11.80 8.28
C VAL A 76 4.08 12.08 7.07
N VAL A 77 4.45 11.02 6.36
CA VAL A 77 4.88 11.05 4.97
C VAL A 77 3.89 10.23 4.15
N CYS A 78 3.31 10.84 3.12
CA CYS A 78 2.32 10.22 2.26
C CYS A 78 2.86 10.05 0.84
N MET A 79 2.85 8.84 0.32
CA MET A 79 3.03 8.54 -1.10
C MET A 79 1.70 8.75 -1.83
N SER A 80 1.56 9.83 -2.57
CA SER A 80 0.41 10.06 -3.46
C SER A 80 0.63 9.34 -4.78
N GLY A 81 0.26 8.06 -4.81
CA GLY A 81 0.59 7.08 -5.83
C GLY A 81 1.73 6.15 -5.42
N ARG A 82 1.83 4.99 -6.09
CA ARG A 82 2.84 3.96 -5.82
C ARG A 82 3.48 3.47 -7.11
N PHE A 83 4.43 2.54 -6.98
CA PHE A 83 5.09 1.88 -8.11
C PHE A 83 4.62 0.43 -8.24
N HIS A 84 4.51 -0.05 -9.48
CA HIS A 84 4.08 -1.41 -9.76
C HIS A 84 5.07 -2.10 -10.70
N SER A 85 5.13 -3.43 -10.62
CA SER A 85 5.95 -4.22 -11.52
C SER A 85 5.50 -4.12 -12.98
N TYR A 86 4.20 -3.94 -13.22
CA TYR A 86 3.68 -3.77 -14.57
C TYR A 86 4.07 -2.44 -15.24
N GLU A 87 4.62 -1.48 -14.51
CA GLU A 87 5.19 -0.25 -15.05
C GLU A 87 6.59 -0.48 -15.67
N GLY A 88 7.12 -1.72 -15.59
CA GLY A 88 8.43 -2.10 -16.11
C GLY A 88 9.53 -2.13 -15.05
N TYR A 89 9.19 -1.91 -13.78
CA TYR A 89 10.14 -1.98 -12.68
C TYR A 89 10.38 -3.41 -12.22
N ASP A 90 11.64 -3.75 -12.00
CA ASP A 90 12.01 -4.99 -11.33
C ASP A 90 11.52 -4.98 -9.88
N PHE A 91 11.19 -6.15 -9.35
CA PHE A 91 10.71 -6.28 -7.96
C PHE A 91 11.68 -5.67 -6.95
N GLU A 92 12.98 -5.81 -7.20
CA GLU A 92 14.06 -5.28 -6.35
C GLU A 92 14.11 -3.75 -6.32
N GLN A 93 13.48 -3.07 -7.28
CA GLN A 93 13.33 -1.61 -7.29
C GLN A 93 12.18 -1.15 -6.40
N LEU A 94 11.15 -1.97 -6.25
CA LEU A 94 9.94 -1.63 -5.49
C LEU A 94 10.17 -1.52 -3.97
N VAL A 95 11.37 -1.88 -3.49
CA VAL A 95 11.78 -1.69 -2.07
C VAL A 95 12.12 -0.23 -1.74
N ILE A 96 12.42 0.59 -2.76
CA ILE A 96 13.03 1.92 -2.59
C ILE A 96 12.23 2.80 -1.62
N PRO A 97 10.91 3.01 -1.76
CA PRO A 97 10.17 3.90 -0.88
C PRO A 97 10.25 3.47 0.59
N ILE A 98 10.01 2.21 0.87
CA ILE A 98 9.96 1.69 2.25
C ILE A 98 11.32 1.80 2.94
N ARG A 99 12.41 1.48 2.24
CA ARG A 99 13.77 1.62 2.77
C ARG A 99 14.11 3.09 3.04
N VAL A 100 13.71 3.99 2.15
CA VAL A 100 13.86 5.43 2.37
C VAL A 100 13.05 5.89 3.59
N PHE A 101 11.82 5.45 3.75
CA PHE A 101 11.00 5.76 4.93
C PHE A 101 11.62 5.25 6.23
N LYS A 102 12.21 4.06 6.22
CA LYS A 102 12.98 3.54 7.35
C LYS A 102 14.12 4.48 7.73
N LEU A 103 14.88 4.99 6.75
CA LEU A 103 15.99 5.94 6.96
C LEU A 103 15.53 7.33 7.37
N LEU A 104 14.30 7.72 7.03
CA LEU A 104 13.67 8.94 7.54
C LEU A 104 13.21 8.82 9.00
N GLY A 105 13.20 7.62 9.58
CA GLY A 105 12.81 7.39 10.96
C GLY A 105 11.34 7.03 11.17
N VAL A 106 10.62 6.70 10.10
CA VAL A 106 9.23 6.22 10.16
C VAL A 106 9.10 5.01 11.08
N LYS A 107 8.07 5.01 11.93
CA LYS A 107 7.79 3.95 12.91
C LYS A 107 6.74 2.97 12.45
N THR A 108 5.73 3.43 11.71
CA THR A 108 4.58 2.63 11.27
C THR A 108 4.29 2.87 9.80
N THR A 109 3.93 1.81 9.08
CA THR A 109 3.56 1.87 7.67
C THR A 109 2.10 1.51 7.50
N ILE A 110 1.34 2.35 6.78
CA ILE A 110 -0.04 2.09 6.37
C ILE A 110 -0.08 2.01 4.85
N LEU A 111 -0.44 0.84 4.34
CA LEU A 111 -0.60 0.60 2.91
C LEU A 111 -2.07 0.59 2.55
N THR A 112 -2.45 1.21 1.46
CA THR A 112 -3.81 1.15 0.94
C THR A 112 -3.80 0.74 -0.52
N ASN A 113 -4.83 0.06 -0.99
CA ASN A 113 -4.98 -0.30 -2.40
C ASN A 113 -6.45 -0.39 -2.82
N ALA A 114 -6.68 -0.35 -4.13
CA ALA A 114 -7.90 -0.81 -4.76
C ALA A 114 -7.75 -2.31 -5.06
N ALA A 115 -8.81 -3.09 -4.86
CA ALA A 115 -8.79 -4.53 -5.03
C ALA A 115 -10.11 -5.07 -5.62
N GLY A 116 -10.03 -6.18 -6.33
CA GLY A 116 -11.18 -6.96 -6.78
C GLY A 116 -11.62 -7.97 -5.71
N ALA A 117 -12.90 -7.96 -5.32
CA ALA A 117 -13.43 -8.89 -4.35
C ALA A 117 -13.60 -10.30 -4.94
N VAL A 118 -12.88 -11.27 -4.38
CA VAL A 118 -13.00 -12.71 -4.69
C VAL A 118 -14.06 -13.36 -3.82
N ASN A 119 -14.13 -12.92 -2.54
CA ASN A 119 -15.13 -13.37 -1.58
C ASN A 119 -16.51 -12.83 -1.98
N THR A 120 -17.46 -13.73 -2.20
CA THR A 120 -18.84 -13.38 -2.64
C THR A 120 -19.69 -12.71 -1.56
N GLY A 121 -19.23 -12.71 -0.31
CA GLY A 121 -19.84 -11.98 0.79
C GLY A 121 -19.48 -10.49 0.82
N TYR A 122 -18.46 -10.08 0.03
CA TYR A 122 -18.01 -8.69 -0.08
C TYR A 122 -18.78 -7.96 -1.18
N ARG A 123 -18.72 -6.63 -1.16
CA ARG A 123 -19.35 -5.75 -2.16
C ARG A 123 -18.42 -4.58 -2.49
N PRO A 124 -18.54 -3.99 -3.68
CA PRO A 124 -17.91 -2.70 -3.96
C PRO A 124 -18.24 -1.66 -2.88
N GLY A 125 -17.23 -0.93 -2.41
CA GLY A 125 -17.31 -0.02 -1.27
C GLY A 125 -16.98 -0.64 0.09
N ASP A 126 -16.86 -1.95 0.21
CA ASP A 126 -16.34 -2.58 1.43
C ASP A 126 -14.82 -2.33 1.56
N VAL A 127 -14.31 -2.37 2.79
CA VAL A 127 -12.87 -2.32 3.07
C VAL A 127 -12.44 -3.59 3.77
N MET A 128 -11.37 -4.20 3.28
CA MET A 128 -10.74 -5.37 3.90
C MET A 128 -9.43 -4.96 4.56
N ILE A 129 -9.30 -5.21 5.84
CA ILE A 129 -8.03 -5.20 6.56
C ILE A 129 -7.28 -6.47 6.17
N ILE A 130 -6.12 -6.31 5.55
CA ILE A 130 -5.32 -7.46 5.12
C ILE A 130 -4.73 -8.13 6.37
N SER A 131 -5.10 -9.39 6.59
CA SER A 131 -4.56 -10.22 7.68
C SER A 131 -3.38 -11.08 7.24
N ASP A 132 -3.35 -11.44 5.95
CA ASP A 132 -2.30 -12.24 5.32
C ASP A 132 -2.32 -12.04 3.80
N HIS A 133 -1.33 -12.59 3.10
CA HIS A 133 -1.33 -12.56 1.64
C HIS A 133 -0.86 -13.89 1.01
N ILE A 134 -1.29 -14.11 -0.23
CA ILE A 134 -0.81 -15.17 -1.11
C ILE A 134 -0.02 -14.53 -2.26
N LYS A 135 1.25 -14.93 -2.44
CA LYS A 135 2.09 -14.52 -3.55
C LYS A 135 2.71 -15.75 -4.21
N LEU A 136 2.19 -16.12 -5.38
CA LEU A 136 2.66 -17.28 -6.13
C LEU A 136 3.67 -16.92 -7.23
N THR A 137 4.01 -15.65 -7.41
CA THR A 137 5.03 -15.24 -8.38
C THR A 137 6.41 -15.70 -7.93
N GLY A 138 7.27 -16.11 -8.89
CA GLY A 138 8.65 -16.51 -8.62
C GLY A 138 9.59 -15.37 -8.19
N ASN A 139 9.16 -14.11 -8.33
CA ASN A 139 9.95 -12.94 -7.98
C ASN A 139 9.72 -12.50 -6.53
N SER A 140 10.75 -11.86 -5.94
CA SER A 140 10.67 -11.26 -4.60
C SER A 140 11.38 -9.91 -4.60
N PRO A 141 10.84 -8.90 -3.92
CA PRO A 141 11.50 -7.59 -3.79
C PRO A 141 12.84 -7.69 -3.05
N LEU A 142 13.07 -8.74 -2.29
CA LEU A 142 14.26 -8.96 -1.47
C LEU A 142 15.24 -9.98 -2.09
N ARG A 143 15.07 -10.30 -3.37
CA ARG A 143 15.99 -11.14 -4.11
C ARG A 143 17.32 -10.41 -4.35
N GLY A 144 18.43 -11.13 -4.30
CA GLY A 144 19.76 -10.57 -4.51
C GLY A 144 20.60 -10.45 -3.22
N PRO A 145 21.64 -9.63 -3.19
CA PRO A 145 22.43 -9.38 -1.98
C PRO A 145 21.58 -8.75 -0.87
N ASN A 146 21.74 -9.23 0.37
CA ASN A 146 21.09 -8.61 1.51
C ASN A 146 21.78 -7.29 1.89
N VAL A 147 21.00 -6.33 2.38
CA VAL A 147 21.48 -5.10 3.00
C VAL A 147 21.18 -5.21 4.49
N GLU A 148 22.20 -5.66 5.23
CA GLU A 148 22.08 -6.08 6.65
C GLU A 148 21.54 -4.98 7.56
N GLU A 149 21.79 -3.71 7.22
CA GLU A 149 21.34 -2.53 7.96
C GLU A 149 19.81 -2.40 7.98
N PHE A 150 19.11 -3.00 7.02
CA PHE A 150 17.64 -3.03 6.98
C PHE A 150 17.04 -4.24 7.67
N GLY A 151 17.78 -5.34 7.77
CA GLY A 151 17.31 -6.55 8.43
C GLY A 151 18.07 -7.82 8.01
N PRO A 152 17.82 -8.93 8.69
CA PRO A 152 18.48 -10.20 8.41
C PRO A 152 18.01 -10.81 7.07
N ARG A 153 18.87 -11.59 6.43
CA ARG A 153 18.56 -12.30 5.17
C ARG A 153 17.28 -13.13 5.24
N PHE A 154 17.06 -13.82 6.35
CA PHE A 154 15.89 -14.65 6.61
C PHE A 154 15.17 -14.13 7.85
N PHE A 155 13.89 -13.83 7.71
CA PHE A 155 13.07 -13.24 8.76
C PHE A 155 11.66 -13.85 8.74
N ASP A 156 11.00 -13.84 9.87
CA ASP A 156 9.63 -14.32 10.02
C ASP A 156 8.62 -13.30 9.51
N VAL A 157 7.64 -13.77 8.74
CA VAL A 157 6.53 -12.95 8.20
C VAL A 157 5.17 -13.39 8.74
N SER A 158 5.11 -14.35 9.66
CA SER A 158 3.85 -14.91 10.17
C SER A 158 2.95 -13.87 10.88
N ARG A 159 3.53 -12.75 11.31
CA ARG A 159 2.81 -11.63 11.95
C ARG A 159 3.12 -10.28 11.29
N MET A 160 3.52 -10.28 10.01
CA MET A 160 3.92 -9.05 9.33
C MET A 160 2.81 -8.02 9.25
N TYR A 161 1.56 -8.44 9.01
CA TYR A 161 0.38 -7.58 9.15
C TYR A 161 0.05 -7.48 10.64
N THR A 162 0.57 -6.45 11.28
CA THR A 162 0.67 -6.29 12.74
C THR A 162 -0.70 -6.42 13.42
N PRO A 163 -0.93 -7.44 14.26
CA PRO A 163 -2.24 -7.70 14.86
C PRO A 163 -2.79 -6.52 15.66
N GLU A 164 -1.91 -5.79 16.36
CA GLU A 164 -2.27 -4.63 17.17
C GLU A 164 -2.81 -3.48 16.29
N LEU A 165 -2.19 -3.25 15.12
CA LEU A 165 -2.65 -2.25 14.15
C LEU A 165 -3.95 -2.68 13.46
N ARG A 166 -4.11 -3.98 13.17
CA ARG A 166 -5.37 -4.51 12.64
C ARG A 166 -6.51 -4.31 13.63
N LYS A 167 -6.25 -4.56 14.92
CA LYS A 167 -7.24 -4.30 15.98
C LYS A 167 -7.63 -2.82 16.04
N ILE A 168 -6.66 -1.91 16.00
CA ILE A 168 -6.93 -0.46 15.95
C ILE A 168 -7.82 -0.13 14.76
N ALA A 169 -7.51 -0.66 13.57
CA ALA A 169 -8.32 -0.43 12.38
C ALA A 169 -9.76 -0.95 12.54
N LEU A 170 -9.95 -2.14 13.12
CA LEU A 170 -11.29 -2.67 13.45
C LEU A 170 -12.05 -1.77 14.42
N ASP A 171 -11.40 -1.33 15.49
CA ASP A 171 -12.03 -0.48 16.51
C ASP A 171 -12.42 0.90 15.91
N CYS A 172 -11.65 1.43 14.96
CA CYS A 172 -11.91 2.69 14.24
C CYS A 172 -13.08 2.61 13.24
N ALA A 173 -13.56 1.41 12.91
CA ALA A 173 -14.65 1.21 11.93
C ALA A 173 -16.01 1.78 12.41
N ALA A 174 -16.22 1.87 13.72
CA ALA A 174 -17.48 2.31 14.29
C ALA A 174 -17.86 3.72 13.82
N GLY A 175 -19.10 3.85 13.32
CA GLY A 175 -19.68 5.12 12.86
C GLY A 175 -19.12 5.65 11.54
N THR A 176 -18.36 4.87 10.79
CA THR A 176 -17.85 5.27 9.45
C THR A 176 -18.86 5.00 8.32
N GLY A 177 -19.83 4.13 8.56
CA GLY A 177 -20.74 3.65 7.50
C GLY A 177 -20.12 2.64 6.53
N ILE A 178 -18.83 2.32 6.69
CA ILE A 178 -18.11 1.34 5.85
C ILE A 178 -18.28 -0.05 6.45
N ARG A 179 -18.52 -1.05 5.60
CA ARG A 179 -18.42 -2.46 5.99
C ARG A 179 -16.95 -2.86 5.99
N ILE A 180 -16.47 -3.27 7.16
CA ILE A 180 -15.09 -3.70 7.34
C ILE A 180 -15.03 -5.22 7.48
N HIS A 181 -14.04 -5.81 6.81
CA HIS A 181 -13.71 -7.23 6.86
C HIS A 181 -12.25 -7.42 7.23
N GLU A 182 -11.86 -8.59 7.69
CA GLU A 182 -10.48 -9.08 7.64
C GLU A 182 -10.38 -10.20 6.62
N GLY A 183 -9.27 -10.27 5.90
CA GLY A 183 -9.12 -11.30 4.88
C GLY A 183 -7.73 -11.38 4.26
N VAL A 184 -7.61 -12.31 3.32
CA VAL A 184 -6.37 -12.65 2.63
C VAL A 184 -6.33 -11.97 1.25
N TYR A 185 -5.26 -11.25 0.99
CA TYR A 185 -5.01 -10.59 -0.29
C TYR A 185 -4.14 -11.48 -1.18
N MET A 186 -4.56 -11.75 -2.42
CA MET A 186 -3.72 -12.47 -3.38
C MET A 186 -3.11 -11.52 -4.41
N PHE A 187 -1.80 -11.58 -4.54
CA PHE A 187 -1.03 -10.74 -5.45
C PHE A 187 -0.93 -11.35 -6.84
N PHE A 188 -1.29 -10.56 -7.86
CA PHE A 188 -1.05 -10.80 -9.27
C PHE A 188 -0.14 -9.71 -9.86
N THR A 189 0.56 -10.01 -10.94
CA THR A 189 1.51 -9.06 -11.55
C THR A 189 0.82 -8.00 -12.41
N GLY A 190 -0.32 -8.30 -13.00
CA GLY A 190 -0.95 -7.46 -14.02
C GLY A 190 -0.12 -7.37 -15.31
N PRO A 191 -0.37 -6.38 -16.18
CA PRO A 191 -1.33 -5.28 -16.08
C PRO A 191 -2.80 -5.67 -16.38
N GLN A 192 -3.05 -6.83 -16.98
CA GLN A 192 -4.40 -7.32 -17.24
C GLN A 192 -5.11 -7.74 -15.94
N PHE A 193 -6.41 -7.55 -15.88
CA PHE A 193 -7.22 -8.18 -14.86
C PHE A 193 -7.12 -9.71 -14.97
N GLU A 194 -7.36 -10.39 -13.86
CA GLU A 194 -7.33 -11.85 -13.77
C GLU A 194 -8.43 -12.46 -14.64
N THR A 195 -8.17 -13.67 -15.15
CA THR A 195 -9.21 -14.47 -15.81
C THR A 195 -10.20 -15.02 -14.78
N PRO A 196 -11.45 -15.36 -15.18
CA PRO A 196 -12.39 -16.04 -14.28
C PRO A 196 -11.85 -17.36 -13.71
N ALA A 197 -10.96 -18.05 -14.42
CA ALA A 197 -10.33 -19.27 -13.94
C ALA A 197 -9.31 -18.99 -12.83
N GLU A 198 -8.50 -17.94 -12.98
CA GLU A 198 -7.56 -17.48 -11.95
C GLU A 198 -8.30 -17.04 -10.68
N ILE A 199 -9.44 -16.35 -10.82
CA ILE A 199 -10.27 -15.94 -9.67
C ILE A 199 -10.88 -17.16 -8.96
N ARG A 200 -11.35 -18.17 -9.69
CA ARG A 200 -11.79 -19.43 -9.06
C ARG A 200 -10.66 -20.12 -8.32
N ALA A 201 -9.45 -20.17 -8.91
CA ALA A 201 -8.28 -20.73 -8.26
C ALA A 201 -7.89 -19.92 -7.01
N ALA A 202 -7.87 -18.59 -7.09
CA ALA A 202 -7.60 -17.70 -5.95
C ALA A 202 -8.56 -17.99 -4.79
N ARG A 203 -9.85 -18.14 -5.06
CA ARG A 203 -10.86 -18.48 -4.05
C ARG A 203 -10.59 -19.85 -3.41
N VAL A 204 -10.25 -20.85 -4.18
CA VAL A 204 -9.92 -22.19 -3.66
C VAL A 204 -8.68 -22.15 -2.78
N LEU A 205 -7.71 -21.29 -3.10
CA LEU A 205 -6.50 -21.08 -2.30
C LEU A 205 -6.75 -20.24 -1.02
N GLY A 206 -7.94 -19.68 -0.86
CA GLY A 206 -8.32 -18.94 0.34
C GLY A 206 -8.15 -17.42 0.23
N ALA A 207 -8.03 -16.86 -0.99
CA ALA A 207 -8.00 -15.42 -1.17
C ALA A 207 -9.41 -14.82 -1.06
N ASP A 208 -9.51 -13.67 -0.39
CA ASP A 208 -10.72 -12.84 -0.28
C ASP A 208 -10.72 -11.68 -1.29
N ALA A 209 -9.54 -11.18 -1.63
CA ALA A 209 -9.36 -10.10 -2.60
C ALA A 209 -8.11 -10.31 -3.45
N VAL A 210 -8.10 -9.71 -4.64
CA VAL A 210 -6.95 -9.73 -5.57
C VAL A 210 -6.54 -8.34 -5.98
N GLY A 211 -5.26 -8.19 -6.33
CA GLY A 211 -4.74 -6.95 -6.91
C GLY A 211 -3.24 -7.05 -7.22
N MET A 212 -2.65 -5.95 -7.69
CA MET A 212 -1.34 -5.93 -8.37
C MET A 212 -0.28 -5.11 -7.62
N SER A 213 -0.43 -4.92 -6.31
CA SER A 213 0.42 -4.03 -5.50
C SER A 213 0.63 -4.55 -4.08
N THR A 214 1.12 -3.67 -3.19
CA THR A 214 1.09 -3.83 -1.72
C THR A 214 2.04 -4.88 -1.15
N VAL A 215 2.12 -6.07 -1.73
CA VAL A 215 2.92 -7.19 -1.17
C VAL A 215 4.42 -6.89 -1.21
N THR A 216 4.90 -6.19 -2.21
CA THR A 216 6.31 -5.79 -2.31
C THR A 216 6.70 -4.81 -1.20
N GLU A 217 5.84 -3.82 -0.94
CA GLU A 217 6.03 -2.86 0.15
C GLU A 217 5.88 -3.55 1.51
N ALA A 218 4.89 -4.43 1.65
CA ALA A 218 4.64 -5.17 2.89
C ALA A 218 5.84 -6.06 3.29
N LEU A 219 6.37 -6.84 2.35
CA LEU A 219 7.56 -7.68 2.57
C LEU A 219 8.79 -6.81 2.93
N THR A 220 8.92 -5.65 2.29
CA THR A 220 10.03 -4.74 2.57
C THR A 220 9.88 -4.10 3.95
N ALA A 221 8.67 -3.69 4.35
CA ALA A 221 8.41 -3.15 5.69
C ALA A 221 8.71 -4.19 6.77
N ALA A 222 8.27 -5.43 6.58
CA ALA A 222 8.57 -6.55 7.49
C ALA A 222 10.08 -6.79 7.61
N HIS A 223 10.82 -6.81 6.49
CA HIS A 223 12.28 -6.93 6.49
C HIS A 223 12.96 -5.79 7.27
N CYS A 224 12.43 -4.57 7.16
CA CYS A 224 12.94 -3.40 7.89
C CYS A 224 12.47 -3.35 9.36
N GLY A 225 11.73 -4.35 9.85
CA GLY A 225 11.17 -4.37 11.20
C GLY A 225 10.18 -3.23 11.47
N MET A 226 9.42 -2.80 10.45
CA MET A 226 8.43 -1.73 10.57
C MET A 226 7.04 -2.34 10.75
N PRO A 227 6.31 -2.00 11.85
CA PRO A 227 4.90 -2.36 11.99
C PRO A 227 4.07 -1.93 10.78
N LEU A 228 3.16 -2.81 10.35
CA LEU A 228 2.45 -2.69 9.09
C LEU A 228 0.95 -2.90 9.27
N LEU A 229 0.16 -1.96 8.76
CA LEU A 229 -1.27 -2.09 8.46
C LEU A 229 -1.48 -2.02 6.95
N ALA A 230 -2.32 -2.88 6.39
CA ALA A 230 -2.69 -2.79 4.99
C ALA A 230 -4.22 -2.90 4.82
N LEU A 231 -4.77 -2.04 3.97
CA LEU A 231 -6.20 -1.91 3.72
C LEU A 231 -6.49 -2.02 2.22
N SER A 232 -7.43 -2.87 1.86
CA SER A 232 -7.93 -2.99 0.49
C SER A 232 -9.33 -2.42 0.39
N VAL A 233 -9.54 -1.45 -0.49
CA VAL A 233 -10.89 -0.99 -0.86
C VAL A 233 -11.40 -1.88 -1.99
N MET A 234 -12.52 -2.55 -1.77
CA MET A 234 -13.17 -3.34 -2.82
C MET A 234 -13.79 -2.39 -3.84
N THR A 235 -13.11 -2.17 -4.95
CA THR A 235 -13.59 -1.26 -6.01
C THR A 235 -14.55 -1.96 -6.96
N ASN A 236 -14.44 -3.26 -7.09
CA ASN A 236 -15.23 -4.11 -7.98
C ASN A 236 -15.28 -5.55 -7.43
N MET A 237 -16.20 -6.34 -7.93
CA MET A 237 -16.11 -7.79 -7.80
C MET A 237 -15.09 -8.32 -8.81
N ALA A 238 -14.25 -9.29 -8.41
CA ALA A 238 -13.23 -9.86 -9.30
C ALA A 238 -13.85 -10.55 -10.52
N ALA A 239 -13.04 -10.77 -11.55
CA ALA A 239 -13.50 -11.32 -12.84
C ALA A 239 -14.27 -12.64 -12.69
N GLY A 240 -15.44 -12.75 -13.33
CA GLY A 240 -16.29 -13.93 -13.30
C GLY A 240 -16.98 -14.20 -11.95
N VAL A 241 -16.93 -13.27 -11.00
CA VAL A 241 -17.77 -13.31 -9.79
C VAL A 241 -19.20 -12.87 -10.15
N LEU A 242 -19.31 -11.82 -10.97
CA LEU A 242 -20.56 -11.41 -11.58
C LEU A 242 -20.55 -11.83 -13.06
N ASP A 243 -21.75 -12.08 -13.62
CA ASP A 243 -21.92 -12.44 -15.03
C ASP A 243 -21.92 -11.18 -15.92
N ARG A 244 -20.80 -10.44 -15.87
CA ARG A 244 -20.55 -9.26 -16.71
C ARG A 244 -19.05 -8.94 -16.77
N PRO A 245 -18.59 -8.27 -17.84
CA PRO A 245 -17.21 -7.80 -17.92
C PRO A 245 -16.87 -6.83 -16.80
N LEU A 246 -15.60 -6.84 -16.38
CA LEU A 246 -14.99 -5.81 -15.53
C LEU A 246 -14.67 -4.56 -16.36
N THR A 247 -14.87 -3.38 -15.78
CA THR A 247 -14.50 -2.12 -16.39
C THR A 247 -13.72 -1.23 -15.44
N THR A 248 -12.90 -0.34 -15.97
CA THR A 248 -12.19 0.67 -15.20
C THR A 248 -13.14 1.74 -14.63
N GLU A 249 -14.25 1.97 -15.32
CA GLU A 249 -15.30 2.89 -14.91
C GLU A 249 -15.95 2.47 -13.57
N GLU A 250 -16.20 1.16 -13.37
CA GLU A 250 -16.69 0.65 -12.07
C GLU A 250 -15.72 0.97 -10.92
N VAL A 251 -14.43 0.82 -11.18
CA VAL A 251 -13.37 1.13 -10.20
C VAL A 251 -13.42 2.61 -9.84
N ASP A 252 -13.52 3.48 -10.84
CA ASP A 252 -13.54 4.94 -10.64
C ASP A 252 -14.83 5.41 -9.93
N GLU A 253 -15.99 4.86 -10.29
CA GLU A 253 -17.28 5.20 -9.66
C GLU A 253 -17.29 4.81 -8.18
N THR A 254 -16.92 3.57 -7.87
CA THR A 254 -16.85 3.09 -6.48
C THR A 254 -15.88 3.92 -5.66
N SER A 255 -14.74 4.26 -6.24
CA SER A 255 -13.71 5.07 -5.58
C SER A 255 -14.21 6.46 -5.21
N LYS A 256 -14.99 7.11 -6.08
CA LYS A 256 -15.61 8.42 -5.80
C LYS A 256 -16.61 8.34 -4.63
N VAL A 257 -17.41 7.28 -4.59
CA VAL A 257 -18.41 7.08 -3.53
C VAL A 257 -17.76 6.84 -2.16
N ILE A 258 -16.69 6.01 -2.12
CA ILE A 258 -16.04 5.65 -0.87
C ILE A 258 -15.03 6.68 -0.35
N ALA A 259 -14.59 7.63 -1.18
CA ALA A 259 -13.49 8.55 -0.86
C ALA A 259 -13.69 9.30 0.45
N GLY A 260 -14.86 9.88 0.68
CA GLY A 260 -15.18 10.61 1.92
C GLY A 260 -15.19 9.71 3.16
N PRO A 261 -16.04 8.67 3.20
CA PRO A 261 -16.06 7.71 4.31
C PRO A 261 -14.70 7.06 4.58
N PHE A 262 -13.93 6.72 3.54
CA PHE A 262 -12.59 6.15 3.69
C PHE A 262 -11.60 7.16 4.26
N SER A 263 -11.68 8.44 3.86
CA SER A 263 -10.85 9.50 4.43
C SER A 263 -11.11 9.65 5.93
N ASP A 264 -12.36 9.66 6.37
CA ASP A 264 -12.73 9.74 7.78
C ASP A 264 -12.26 8.51 8.57
N TYR A 265 -12.34 7.33 7.96
CA TYR A 265 -11.82 6.10 8.55
C TYR A 265 -10.30 6.16 8.72
N MET A 266 -9.58 6.57 7.68
CA MET A 266 -8.13 6.73 7.72
C MET A 266 -7.67 7.75 8.76
N LYS A 267 -8.36 8.88 8.89
CA LYS A 267 -8.06 9.89 9.94
C LYS A 267 -8.19 9.31 11.35
N LYS A 268 -9.23 8.52 11.62
CA LYS A 268 -9.38 7.81 12.91
C LYS A 268 -8.21 6.84 13.17
N ILE A 269 -7.81 6.07 12.15
CA ILE A 269 -6.67 5.16 12.27
C ILE A 269 -5.38 5.93 12.56
N VAL A 270 -5.08 6.97 11.77
CA VAL A 270 -3.86 7.78 11.95
C VAL A 270 -3.81 8.42 13.33
N ALA A 271 -4.94 8.88 13.86
CA ALA A 271 -4.99 9.45 15.20
C ALA A 271 -4.74 8.41 16.31
N ALA A 272 -5.07 7.14 16.08
CA ALA A 272 -5.00 6.05 17.06
C ALA A 272 -3.67 5.26 17.03
N VAL A 273 -2.88 5.38 15.96
CA VAL A 273 -1.56 4.75 15.75
C VAL A 273 -0.45 5.68 16.28
#